data_844394168341cc2a744a956dfa22d7d1
#
_entry.id   844394168341cc2a744a956dfa22d7d1
#
_cell.length_a   1.000
_cell.length_b   1.000
_cell.length_c   1.000
_cell.angle_alpha   90.00
_cell.angle_beta   90.00
_cell.angle_gamma   90.00
#
_symmetry.space_group_name_H-M   'P 1'
#
loop_
_entity.id
_entity.type
_entity.pdbx_description
1 polymer ?
#
loop_
_entity_poly.entity_id
_entity_poly.type
_entity_poly.pdbx_seq_one_letter_code
_entity_poly.pdbx_strand_id
1 'polypeptide(L)'
;MDPTHLVTSCFDRTLNNTLWASAMGLVLALLWRWLPGWSRYTLGLLVVCRLLLPVMPASSWSVASWWPAPAASIPIRQEAPSSSPPTATATIPAAFPSVSKPPEPFGSSSHFAASRPSWLFRFIGLLPWFWLAGAIGFGTRLCLRQAAFDRWWRTHRRPAPADWHAALAGCRPHLRFRRPVQLWQVDGLTSPLACGLLRPCILLPSCLTDVLTPAEQCHILRHELAHHRYLDLFWNVLFATAGSLHWFNPLVPSGLRWLIGEREIQRDADAVRAAPPDQSPAYGSTLLKLVHLLPRRAAPAPACSPLLGIHHLKQRLTMIAHHHHSPHPLTRIAFAAFVVTITAVTFTNAKEAGTPPAAEATPPAVTEQEMEVADAVQSRNSWCGSKS
;
A
#
# COMPACT_ATOMS: atom_id res chain seq x y z
N MET A 1 -11.30 -5.88 -22.22
CA MET A 1 -10.68 -6.47 -21.02
C MET A 1 -11.78 -7.16 -20.22
N ASP A 2 -11.65 -8.41 -19.92
CA ASP A 2 -12.64 -9.16 -19.13
C ASP A 2 -12.67 -8.59 -17.69
N PRO A 3 -13.84 -8.16 -17.18
CA PRO A 3 -13.95 -7.59 -15.83
C PRO A 3 -13.51 -8.57 -14.73
N THR A 4 -13.64 -9.87 -14.93
CA THR A 4 -13.18 -10.90 -14.00
C THR A 4 -11.66 -10.88 -13.87
N HIS A 5 -10.94 -10.73 -14.98
CA HIS A 5 -9.48 -10.66 -14.98
C HIS A 5 -8.97 -9.38 -14.30
N LEU A 6 -9.67 -8.26 -14.47
CA LEU A 6 -9.33 -7.00 -13.79
C LEU A 6 -9.47 -7.13 -12.28
N VAL A 7 -10.61 -7.66 -11.80
CA VAL A 7 -10.90 -7.81 -10.37
C VAL A 7 -9.92 -8.77 -9.70
N THR A 8 -9.60 -9.91 -10.32
CA THR A 8 -8.61 -10.86 -9.80
C THR A 8 -7.21 -10.23 -9.73
N SER A 9 -6.78 -9.54 -10.78
CA SER A 9 -5.48 -8.85 -10.79
C SER A 9 -5.38 -7.77 -9.71
N CYS A 10 -6.44 -6.98 -9.48
CA CYS A 10 -6.49 -5.99 -8.41
C CYS A 10 -6.45 -6.65 -7.03
N PHE A 11 -7.16 -7.75 -6.83
CA PHE A 11 -7.16 -8.51 -5.59
C PHE A 11 -5.77 -9.06 -5.25
N ASP A 12 -5.11 -9.73 -6.20
CA ASP A 12 -3.78 -10.31 -6.00
C ASP A 12 -2.75 -9.24 -5.65
N ARG A 13 -2.81 -8.09 -6.33
CA ARG A 13 -1.95 -6.94 -6.00
C ARG A 13 -2.22 -6.38 -4.62
N THR A 14 -3.50 -6.26 -4.24
CA THR A 14 -3.90 -5.79 -2.91
C THR A 14 -3.41 -6.74 -1.83
N LEU A 15 -3.54 -8.05 -2.05
CA LEU A 15 -3.06 -9.07 -1.12
C LEU A 15 -1.53 -9.00 -0.95
N ASN A 16 -0.79 -8.94 -2.04
CA ASN A 16 0.67 -8.78 -2.00
C ASN A 16 1.10 -7.48 -1.30
N ASN A 17 0.46 -6.36 -1.61
CA ASN A 17 0.72 -5.09 -0.94
C ASN A 17 0.43 -5.15 0.56
N THR A 18 -0.64 -5.84 0.94
CA THR A 18 -1.01 -6.05 2.35
C THR A 18 0.06 -6.84 3.09
N LEU A 19 0.59 -7.91 2.51
CA LEU A 19 1.65 -8.72 3.11
C LEU A 19 2.93 -7.90 3.33
N TRP A 20 3.40 -7.21 2.29
CA TRP A 20 4.58 -6.35 2.38
C TRP A 20 4.41 -5.20 3.37
N ALA A 21 3.27 -4.50 3.34
CA ALA A 21 3.00 -3.41 4.26
C ALA A 21 2.85 -3.89 5.71
N SER A 22 2.29 -5.09 5.92
CA SER A 22 2.21 -5.72 7.25
C SER A 22 3.59 -6.07 7.79
N ALA A 23 4.47 -6.63 6.95
CA ALA A 23 5.85 -6.91 7.31
C ALA A 23 6.61 -5.63 7.65
N MET A 24 6.51 -4.59 6.82
CA MET A 24 7.11 -3.27 7.08
C MET A 24 6.56 -2.64 8.36
N GLY A 25 5.24 -2.72 8.57
CA GLY A 25 4.58 -2.21 9.77
C GLY A 25 5.06 -2.92 11.03
N LEU A 26 5.26 -4.24 10.97
CA LEU A 26 5.81 -5.03 12.07
C LEU A 26 7.26 -4.64 12.38
N VAL A 27 8.11 -4.51 11.36
CA VAL A 27 9.49 -4.04 11.51
C VAL A 27 9.52 -2.65 12.13
N LEU A 28 8.66 -1.74 11.66
CA LEU A 28 8.52 -0.41 12.21
C LEU A 28 8.10 -0.45 13.69
N ALA A 29 7.16 -1.32 14.06
CA ALA A 29 6.72 -1.50 15.42
C ALA A 29 7.83 -2.05 16.34
N LEU A 30 8.66 -2.97 15.85
CA LEU A 30 9.82 -3.50 16.57
C LEU A 30 10.90 -2.45 16.78
N LEU A 31 11.18 -1.63 15.76
CA LEU A 31 12.19 -0.57 15.80
C LEU A 31 11.69 0.71 16.47
N TRP A 32 10.41 0.76 16.83
CA TRP A 32 9.74 1.94 17.34
C TRP A 32 10.44 2.66 18.47
N ARG A 33 10.98 1.90 19.42
CA ARG A 33 11.64 2.43 20.61
C ARG A 33 12.94 3.19 20.26
N TRP A 34 13.56 2.83 19.14
CA TRP A 34 14.82 3.37 18.65
C TRP A 34 14.64 4.56 17.70
N LEU A 35 13.45 4.71 17.15
CA LEU A 35 13.14 5.75 16.17
C LEU A 35 12.84 7.09 16.86
N PRO A 36 13.42 8.21 16.42
CA PRO A 36 13.05 9.53 16.89
C PRO A 36 11.60 9.86 16.50
N GLY A 37 10.87 10.59 17.38
CA GLY A 37 9.44 10.86 17.21
C GLY A 37 9.08 11.48 15.86
N TRP A 38 9.91 12.39 15.33
CA TRP A 38 9.69 13.03 14.05
C TRP A 38 9.77 12.09 12.83
N SER A 39 10.51 10.97 12.94
CA SER A 39 10.67 10.00 11.84
C SER A 39 9.56 8.96 11.78
N ARG A 40 8.94 8.67 12.90
CA ARG A 40 7.91 7.63 13.05
C ARG A 40 6.72 7.87 12.12
N TYR A 41 6.19 9.09 12.13
CA TYR A 41 5.08 9.48 11.27
C TYR A 41 5.43 9.36 9.79
N THR A 42 6.61 9.84 9.38
CA THR A 42 7.07 9.79 7.99
C THR A 42 7.22 8.35 7.49
N LEU A 43 7.83 7.47 8.30
CA LEU A 43 7.95 6.05 7.95
C LEU A 43 6.58 5.36 7.89
N GLY A 44 5.67 5.69 8.79
CA GLY A 44 4.29 5.19 8.74
C GLY A 44 3.55 5.64 7.47
N LEU A 45 3.76 6.88 7.00
CA LEU A 45 3.19 7.34 5.73
C LEU A 45 3.72 6.53 4.54
N LEU A 46 5.00 6.12 4.54
CA LEU A 46 5.53 5.25 3.49
C LEU A 46 4.80 3.90 3.44
N VAL A 47 4.49 3.31 4.61
CA VAL A 47 3.70 2.08 4.67
C VAL A 47 2.31 2.29 4.05
N VAL A 48 1.66 3.41 4.34
CA VAL A 48 0.35 3.74 3.72
C VAL A 48 0.47 3.96 2.21
N CYS A 49 1.49 4.68 1.76
CA CYS A 49 1.76 4.83 0.32
C CYS A 49 1.95 3.46 -0.34
N ARG A 50 2.68 2.55 0.30
CA ARG A 50 2.87 1.18 -0.19
C ARG A 50 1.56 0.40 -0.30
N LEU A 51 0.64 0.58 0.66
CA LEU A 51 -0.70 -0.03 0.60
C LEU A 51 -1.53 0.47 -0.59
N LEU A 52 -1.38 1.73 -0.95
CA LEU A 52 -2.22 2.38 -1.96
C LEU A 52 -1.69 2.24 -3.39
N LEU A 53 -0.41 1.90 -3.57
CA LEU A 53 0.19 1.80 -4.90
C LEU A 53 -0.13 0.43 -5.55
N PRO A 54 -0.95 0.39 -6.61
CA PRO A 54 -1.37 -0.87 -7.23
C PRO A 54 -0.27 -1.47 -8.13
N VAL A 55 0.61 -0.63 -8.65
CA VAL A 55 1.68 -1.02 -9.60
C VAL A 55 3.00 -0.45 -9.11
N MET A 56 4.01 -1.29 -9.08
CA MET A 56 5.37 -0.89 -8.76
C MET A 56 6.23 -0.90 -10.02
N PRO A 57 7.08 0.11 -10.23
CA PRO A 57 8.04 0.09 -11.33
C PRO A 57 9.01 -1.08 -11.17
N ALA A 58 9.36 -1.73 -12.27
CA ALA A 58 10.38 -2.77 -12.28
C ALA A 58 11.77 -2.16 -12.07
N SER A 59 12.55 -2.74 -11.15
CA SER A 59 13.91 -2.29 -10.84
C SER A 59 14.81 -3.46 -10.47
N SER A 60 16.07 -3.40 -10.89
CA SER A 60 17.10 -4.35 -10.46
C SER A 60 17.50 -4.22 -8.98
N TRP A 61 17.14 -3.10 -8.33
CA TRP A 61 17.40 -2.82 -6.91
C TRP A 61 16.28 -3.30 -5.98
N SER A 62 15.26 -3.97 -6.52
CA SER A 62 14.14 -4.48 -5.73
C SER A 62 14.58 -5.62 -4.82
N VAL A 63 14.07 -5.66 -3.58
CA VAL A 63 14.23 -6.82 -2.66
C VAL A 63 13.71 -8.09 -3.32
N ALA A 64 12.68 -8.01 -4.14
CA ALA A 64 12.11 -9.15 -4.85
C ALA A 64 13.09 -9.75 -5.88
N SER A 65 14.08 -9.00 -6.39
CA SER A 65 15.10 -9.52 -7.30
C SER A 65 16.19 -10.34 -6.58
N TRP A 66 16.29 -10.23 -5.25
CA TRP A 66 17.24 -10.97 -4.42
C TRP A 66 16.71 -12.33 -3.97
N TRP A 67 15.39 -12.54 -4.13
CA TRP A 67 14.79 -13.83 -3.85
C TRP A 67 14.80 -14.67 -5.11
N PRO A 68 15.35 -15.90 -5.08
CA PRO A 68 15.34 -16.77 -6.25
C PRO A 68 13.87 -16.98 -6.68
N ALA A 69 13.59 -16.69 -7.95
CA ALA A 69 12.28 -17.03 -8.50
C ALA A 69 12.08 -18.53 -8.30
N PRO A 70 10.89 -18.99 -7.88
CA PRO A 70 10.57 -20.41 -7.87
C PRO A 70 10.89 -20.93 -9.27
N ALA A 71 11.75 -21.96 -9.34
CA ALA A 71 12.19 -22.54 -10.60
C ALA A 71 10.96 -22.70 -11.49
N ALA A 72 10.94 -21.98 -12.61
CA ALA A 72 9.86 -22.10 -13.58
C ALA A 72 9.74 -23.60 -13.86
N SER A 73 8.56 -24.16 -13.62
CA SER A 73 8.26 -25.54 -13.93
C SER A 73 8.73 -25.76 -15.36
N ILE A 74 9.76 -26.59 -15.52
CA ILE A 74 10.31 -26.95 -16.82
C ILE A 74 9.10 -27.34 -17.66
N PRO A 75 8.81 -26.66 -18.78
CA PRO A 75 7.73 -27.08 -19.63
C PRO A 75 8.04 -28.52 -20.03
N ILE A 76 7.21 -29.45 -19.58
CA ILE A 76 7.29 -30.84 -20.06
C ILE A 76 7.10 -30.67 -21.57
N ARG A 77 8.22 -30.87 -22.28
CA ARG A 77 8.23 -30.94 -23.73
C ARG A 77 7.22 -32.05 -24.08
N GLN A 78 6.03 -31.69 -24.50
CA GLN A 78 5.15 -32.63 -25.15
C GLN A 78 5.90 -33.07 -26.41
N GLU A 79 6.49 -34.25 -26.35
CA GLU A 79 6.97 -34.90 -27.55
C GLU A 79 5.81 -34.97 -28.52
N ALA A 80 5.95 -34.24 -29.64
CA ALA A 80 5.03 -34.37 -30.74
C ALA A 80 4.90 -35.88 -31.10
N PRO A 81 3.69 -36.36 -31.36
CA PRO A 81 3.50 -37.74 -31.74
C PRO A 81 4.42 -38.03 -32.95
N SER A 82 5.38 -38.92 -32.76
CA SER A 82 6.28 -39.38 -33.80
C SER A 82 5.41 -39.88 -34.96
N SER A 83 5.45 -39.16 -36.08
CA SER A 83 4.89 -39.63 -37.35
C SER A 83 5.58 -40.94 -37.69
N SER A 84 4.84 -42.04 -37.66
CA SER A 84 5.26 -43.34 -38.10
C SER A 84 5.78 -43.28 -39.55
N PRO A 85 6.97 -43.87 -39.84
CA PRO A 85 7.40 -43.94 -41.24
C PRO A 85 6.48 -44.84 -42.05
N PRO A 86 6.34 -44.62 -43.38
CA PRO A 86 5.47 -45.40 -44.23
C PRO A 86 5.98 -46.86 -44.33
N THR A 87 5.08 -47.78 -44.08
CA THR A 87 5.28 -49.22 -44.18
C THR A 87 5.69 -49.62 -45.59
N ALA A 88 6.94 -49.95 -45.81
CA ALA A 88 7.35 -50.67 -47.01
C ALA A 88 7.02 -52.15 -46.80
N THR A 89 6.09 -52.66 -47.58
CA THR A 89 5.67 -54.03 -47.66
C THR A 89 6.82 -54.87 -48.25
N ALA A 90 7.55 -55.60 -47.43
CA ALA A 90 8.47 -56.66 -47.88
C ALA A 90 7.89 -58.00 -47.38
N THR A 91 7.40 -58.76 -48.30
CA THR A 91 6.91 -60.15 -48.16
C THR A 91 8.10 -61.06 -47.91
N ILE A 92 8.22 -61.73 -46.76
CA ILE A 92 9.10 -62.86 -46.53
C ILE A 92 8.34 -63.95 -45.79
N PRO A 93 8.50 -65.28 -46.24
CA PRO A 93 7.60 -66.29 -45.75
C PRO A 93 8.09 -66.98 -44.44
N ALA A 94 7.06 -67.42 -43.77
CA ALA A 94 6.86 -68.38 -42.69
C ALA A 94 8.02 -69.13 -42.02
N ALA A 95 7.79 -69.30 -40.71
CA ALA A 95 8.15 -70.35 -39.80
C ALA A 95 9.29 -70.11 -38.81
N PHE A 96 8.93 -69.67 -37.62
CA PHE A 96 9.54 -70.17 -36.38
C PHE A 96 8.53 -70.13 -35.21
N PRO A 97 8.59 -71.02 -34.22
CA PRO A 97 7.56 -71.25 -33.24
C PRO A 97 7.61 -70.18 -32.11
N SER A 98 6.44 -69.93 -31.59
CA SER A 98 6.08 -68.98 -30.47
C SER A 98 6.96 -69.19 -29.24
N VAL A 99 7.75 -68.16 -28.89
CA VAL A 99 8.41 -68.05 -27.62
C VAL A 99 7.52 -67.13 -26.75
N SER A 100 7.27 -67.59 -25.56
CA SER A 100 6.48 -67.04 -24.47
C SER A 100 6.56 -65.54 -24.27
N LYS A 101 5.37 -64.92 -24.07
CA LYS A 101 5.08 -63.58 -23.66
C LYS A 101 6.07 -63.07 -22.59
N PRO A 102 6.73 -61.90 -22.80
CA PRO A 102 7.53 -61.28 -21.75
C PRO A 102 6.63 -60.89 -20.56
N PRO A 103 7.14 -60.93 -19.31
CA PRO A 103 6.37 -60.49 -18.18
C PRO A 103 6.04 -59.02 -18.30
N GLU A 104 4.80 -58.70 -18.05
CA GLU A 104 4.28 -57.32 -18.00
C GLU A 104 5.13 -56.53 -17.00
N PRO A 105 5.56 -55.28 -17.29
CA PRO A 105 6.25 -54.44 -16.32
C PRO A 105 5.28 -54.15 -15.19
N PHE A 106 5.71 -54.52 -13.99
CA PHE A 106 5.03 -54.23 -12.74
C PHE A 106 4.51 -52.81 -12.70
N GLY A 107 3.19 -52.67 -12.50
CA GLY A 107 2.48 -51.55 -11.94
C GLY A 107 3.07 -50.19 -12.23
N SER A 108 2.59 -49.54 -13.30
CA SER A 108 2.56 -48.08 -13.36
C SER A 108 1.86 -47.61 -12.07
N SER A 109 2.65 -47.01 -11.20
CA SER A 109 2.20 -46.29 -10.04
C SER A 109 1.13 -45.35 -10.54
N SER A 110 -0.16 -45.71 -10.30
CA SER A 110 -1.27 -44.77 -10.42
C SER A 110 -0.90 -43.61 -9.54
N HIS A 111 -0.39 -42.55 -10.17
CA HIS A 111 -0.30 -41.27 -9.52
C HIS A 111 -1.68 -40.99 -8.96
N PHE A 112 -1.82 -41.10 -7.64
CA PHE A 112 -2.90 -40.49 -6.89
C PHE A 112 -2.81 -38.99 -7.16
N ALA A 113 -3.26 -38.58 -8.33
CA ALA A 113 -3.69 -37.22 -8.56
C ALA A 113 -4.93 -37.06 -7.67
N ALA A 114 -4.71 -36.74 -6.40
CA ALA A 114 -5.78 -36.32 -5.51
C ALA A 114 -6.53 -35.21 -6.28
N SER A 115 -7.65 -35.58 -6.88
CA SER A 115 -8.52 -34.66 -7.59
C SER A 115 -8.98 -33.63 -6.54
N ARG A 116 -8.32 -32.48 -6.54
CA ARG A 116 -8.70 -31.35 -5.66
C ARG A 116 -10.17 -31.08 -5.95
N PRO A 117 -11.03 -31.04 -4.92
CA PRO A 117 -12.47 -30.94 -5.11
C PRO A 117 -12.81 -29.68 -5.90
N SER A 118 -13.55 -29.82 -6.99
CA SER A 118 -13.91 -28.74 -7.93
C SER A 118 -14.64 -27.56 -7.27
N TRP A 119 -15.30 -27.80 -6.14
CA TRP A 119 -15.95 -26.75 -5.33
C TRP A 119 -14.93 -25.77 -4.72
N LEU A 120 -13.70 -26.23 -4.36
CA LEU A 120 -12.66 -25.37 -3.82
C LEU A 120 -12.22 -24.30 -4.83
N PHE A 121 -12.06 -24.70 -6.10
CA PHE A 121 -11.72 -23.74 -7.18
C PHE A 121 -12.82 -22.72 -7.43
N ARG A 122 -14.08 -23.10 -7.29
CA ARG A 122 -15.21 -22.16 -7.39
C ARG A 122 -15.23 -21.15 -6.25
N PHE A 123 -14.95 -21.58 -5.01
CA PHE A 123 -14.86 -20.69 -3.87
C PHE A 123 -13.69 -19.72 -3.98
N ILE A 124 -12.51 -20.19 -4.43
CA ILE A 124 -11.33 -19.34 -4.67
C ILE A 124 -11.66 -18.28 -5.73
N GLY A 125 -12.39 -18.63 -6.77
CA GLY A 125 -12.82 -17.70 -7.82
C GLY A 125 -13.79 -16.59 -7.34
N LEU A 126 -14.51 -16.81 -6.23
CA LEU A 126 -15.42 -15.82 -5.63
C LEU A 126 -14.70 -14.86 -4.68
N LEU A 127 -13.50 -15.19 -4.22
CA LEU A 127 -12.77 -14.41 -3.22
C LEU A 127 -12.48 -12.96 -3.66
N PRO A 128 -12.06 -12.68 -4.90
CA PRO A 128 -11.88 -11.31 -5.37
C PRO A 128 -13.17 -10.47 -5.37
N TRP A 129 -14.30 -11.10 -5.68
CA TRP A 129 -15.60 -10.43 -5.65
C TRP A 129 -16.08 -10.13 -4.24
N PHE A 130 -15.85 -11.06 -3.30
CA PHE A 130 -16.10 -10.84 -1.88
C PHE A 130 -15.25 -9.69 -1.33
N TRP A 131 -13.97 -9.66 -1.68
CA TRP A 131 -13.07 -8.55 -1.34
C TRP A 131 -13.60 -7.21 -1.89
N LEU A 132 -13.99 -7.17 -3.16
CA LEU A 132 -14.51 -5.96 -3.79
C LEU A 132 -15.79 -5.47 -3.11
N ALA A 133 -16.73 -6.37 -2.83
CA ALA A 133 -17.96 -6.05 -2.12
C ALA A 133 -17.68 -5.47 -0.73
N GLY A 134 -16.73 -6.06 0.02
CA GLY A 134 -16.27 -5.53 1.30
C GLY A 134 -15.65 -4.14 1.17
N ALA A 135 -14.75 -3.94 0.21
CA ALA A 135 -14.11 -2.65 -0.03
C ALA A 135 -15.13 -1.54 -0.37
N ILE A 136 -16.09 -1.85 -1.25
CA ILE A 136 -17.20 -0.93 -1.58
C ILE A 136 -18.06 -0.67 -0.35
N GLY A 137 -18.45 -1.70 0.40
CA GLY A 137 -19.28 -1.57 1.61
C GLY A 137 -18.62 -0.69 2.68
N PHE A 138 -17.34 -0.93 2.99
CA PHE A 138 -16.60 -0.09 3.92
C PHE A 138 -16.42 1.35 3.41
N GLY A 139 -16.06 1.52 2.14
CA GLY A 139 -15.91 2.83 1.52
C GLY A 139 -17.23 3.62 1.55
N THR A 140 -18.33 3.00 1.14
CA THR A 140 -19.66 3.60 1.18
C THR A 140 -20.06 4.00 2.60
N ARG A 141 -19.83 3.12 3.60
CA ARG A 141 -20.08 3.44 5.00
C ARG A 141 -19.30 4.67 5.46
N LEU A 142 -18.02 4.79 5.09
CA LEU A 142 -17.21 5.96 5.44
C LEU A 142 -17.70 7.21 4.76
N CYS A 143 -18.07 7.16 3.47
CA CYS A 143 -18.64 8.28 2.72
C CYS A 143 -19.97 8.73 3.32
N LEU A 144 -20.86 7.82 3.68
CA LEU A 144 -22.13 8.13 4.32
C LEU A 144 -21.95 8.78 5.69
N ARG A 145 -21.01 8.26 6.50
CA ARG A 145 -20.67 8.88 7.79
C ARG A 145 -20.12 10.28 7.63
N GLN A 146 -19.23 10.50 6.66
CA GLN A 146 -18.68 11.82 6.37
C GLN A 146 -19.78 12.79 5.88
N ALA A 147 -20.61 12.34 4.96
CA ALA A 147 -21.75 13.15 4.46
C ALA A 147 -22.75 13.49 5.56
N ALA A 148 -23.03 12.55 6.47
CA ALA A 148 -23.89 12.78 7.63
C ALA A 148 -23.28 13.82 8.57
N PHE A 149 -21.97 13.71 8.88
CA PHE A 149 -21.25 14.69 9.66
C PHE A 149 -21.26 16.09 8.99
N ASP A 150 -20.95 16.15 7.68
CA ASP A 150 -20.93 17.41 6.92
C ASP A 150 -22.29 18.08 6.88
N ARG A 151 -23.36 17.31 6.77
CA ARG A 151 -24.73 17.83 6.84
C ARG A 151 -25.04 18.35 8.23
N TRP A 152 -24.73 17.55 9.25
CA TRP A 152 -25.00 17.89 10.64
C TRP A 152 -24.32 19.21 11.06
N TRP A 153 -22.99 19.34 10.88
CA TRP A 153 -22.32 20.55 11.32
C TRP A 153 -22.76 21.81 10.54
N ARG A 154 -23.10 21.67 9.24
CA ARG A 154 -23.60 22.78 8.43
C ARG A 154 -24.97 23.29 8.89
N THR A 155 -25.79 22.43 9.47
CA THR A 155 -27.10 22.84 10.03
C THR A 155 -27.00 23.44 11.44
N HIS A 156 -25.94 23.09 12.20
CA HIS A 156 -25.76 23.53 13.60
C HIS A 156 -24.68 24.61 13.74
N ARG A 157 -24.15 25.12 12.65
CA ARG A 157 -23.11 26.14 12.67
C ARG A 157 -23.64 27.53 12.88
N ARG A 158 -22.84 28.34 13.60
CA ARG A 158 -23.01 29.79 13.75
C ARG A 158 -21.68 30.49 13.43
N PRO A 159 -21.65 31.76 13.03
CA PRO A 159 -20.39 32.50 12.92
C PRO A 159 -19.64 32.48 14.25
N ALA A 160 -18.32 32.27 14.21
CA ALA A 160 -17.51 32.34 15.42
C ALA A 160 -17.47 33.79 15.96
N PRO A 161 -17.31 34.00 17.29
CA PRO A 161 -17.16 35.31 17.88
C PRO A 161 -16.00 36.14 17.34
N ALA A 162 -16.04 37.46 17.42
CA ALA A 162 -15.06 38.37 16.81
C ALA A 162 -13.65 38.22 17.41
N ASP A 163 -13.55 37.90 18.71
CA ASP A 163 -12.28 37.65 19.40
C ASP A 163 -11.51 36.42 18.80
N TRP A 164 -12.23 35.38 18.41
CA TRP A 164 -11.62 34.21 17.72
C TRP A 164 -11.11 34.57 16.33
N HIS A 165 -11.76 35.46 15.60
CA HIS A 165 -11.25 35.98 14.33
C HIS A 165 -9.98 36.82 14.52
N ALA A 166 -9.93 37.64 15.57
CA ALA A 166 -8.74 38.40 15.93
C ALA A 166 -7.57 37.46 16.32
N ALA A 167 -7.84 36.47 17.16
CA ALA A 167 -6.87 35.44 17.51
C ALA A 167 -6.34 34.69 16.29
N LEU A 168 -7.21 34.32 15.34
CA LEU A 168 -6.81 33.64 14.09
C LEU A 168 -5.87 34.53 13.25
N ALA A 169 -6.18 35.81 13.12
CA ALA A 169 -5.36 36.78 12.39
C ALA A 169 -3.96 36.87 12.98
N GLY A 170 -3.84 36.88 14.31
CA GLY A 170 -2.56 36.87 15.02
C GLY A 170 -1.77 35.56 14.87
N CYS A 171 -2.43 34.40 14.81
CA CYS A 171 -1.77 33.10 14.76
C CYS A 171 -1.26 32.70 13.37
N ARG A 172 -1.92 33.13 12.30
CA ARG A 172 -1.63 32.72 10.91
C ARG A 172 -0.19 32.98 10.46
N PRO A 173 0.43 34.15 10.70
CA PRO A 173 1.79 34.44 10.26
C PRO A 173 2.81 33.45 10.83
N HIS A 174 2.68 33.07 12.08
CA HIS A 174 3.60 32.17 12.78
C HIS A 174 3.65 30.77 12.14
N LEU A 175 2.53 30.32 11.57
CA LEU A 175 2.45 29.04 10.86
C LEU A 175 2.69 29.17 9.35
N ARG A 176 2.99 30.37 8.83
CA ARG A 176 3.16 30.64 7.39
C ARG A 176 1.98 30.09 6.55
N PHE A 177 0.77 30.15 7.11
CA PHE A 177 -0.43 29.66 6.42
C PHE A 177 -1.17 30.84 5.76
N ARG A 178 -1.18 30.87 4.42
CA ARG A 178 -1.69 32.02 3.63
C ARG A 178 -3.14 31.85 3.15
N ARG A 179 -3.67 30.62 3.12
CA ARG A 179 -5.03 30.37 2.64
C ARG A 179 -6.08 30.97 3.59
N PRO A 180 -7.20 31.52 3.07
CA PRO A 180 -8.28 31.96 3.92
C PRO A 180 -8.89 30.78 4.69
N VAL A 181 -9.17 30.97 5.98
CA VAL A 181 -9.78 29.95 6.85
C VAL A 181 -11.06 30.51 7.40
N GLN A 182 -12.13 29.75 7.29
CA GLN A 182 -13.42 30.07 7.88
C GLN A 182 -13.48 29.54 9.31
N LEU A 183 -14.00 30.32 10.24
CA LEU A 183 -14.28 29.89 11.62
C LEU A 183 -15.78 29.75 11.82
N TRP A 184 -16.18 28.60 12.36
CA TRP A 184 -17.56 28.31 12.68
C TRP A 184 -17.66 27.76 14.09
N GLN A 185 -18.61 28.32 14.87
CA GLN A 185 -19.03 27.73 16.12
C GLN A 185 -20.10 26.67 15.85
N VAL A 186 -20.03 25.51 16.50
CA VAL A 186 -20.96 24.41 16.29
C VAL A 186 -21.44 23.86 17.63
N ASP A 187 -22.75 23.83 17.80
CA ASP A 187 -23.37 23.28 19.01
C ASP A 187 -23.25 21.74 19.03
N GLY A 188 -22.89 21.18 20.18
CA GLY A 188 -22.76 19.74 20.37
C GLY A 188 -21.47 19.13 19.80
N LEU A 189 -20.54 19.93 19.26
CA LEU A 189 -19.24 19.45 18.85
C LEU A 189 -18.40 19.05 20.08
N THR A 190 -17.71 17.93 20.01
CA THR A 190 -16.95 17.35 21.14
C THR A 190 -15.49 17.77 21.21
N SER A 191 -14.96 18.40 20.16
CA SER A 191 -13.58 18.95 20.12
C SER A 191 -13.47 19.98 19.00
N PRO A 192 -12.54 20.94 19.08
CA PRO A 192 -12.12 21.70 17.92
C PRO A 192 -11.74 20.78 16.78
N LEU A 193 -11.96 21.19 15.55
CA LEU A 193 -11.72 20.34 14.39
C LEU A 193 -11.41 21.14 13.13
N ALA A 194 -10.28 20.85 12.48
CA ALA A 194 -10.01 21.29 11.13
C ALA A 194 -10.82 20.48 10.11
N CYS A 195 -11.52 21.17 9.21
CA CYS A 195 -12.28 20.53 8.12
C CYS A 195 -12.17 21.32 6.80
N GLY A 196 -12.71 20.77 5.72
CA GLY A 196 -12.68 21.42 4.41
C GLY A 196 -11.34 21.28 3.68
N LEU A 197 -11.21 20.27 2.84
CA LEU A 197 -9.97 20.01 2.06
C LEU A 197 -9.65 21.14 1.07
N LEU A 198 -10.66 21.63 0.34
CA LEU A 198 -10.49 22.68 -0.67
C LEU A 198 -10.72 24.08 -0.07
N ARG A 199 -11.68 24.21 0.82
CA ARG A 199 -12.03 25.46 1.54
C ARG A 199 -11.79 25.26 3.02
N PRO A 200 -10.58 25.61 3.52
CA PRO A 200 -10.21 25.39 4.90
C PRO A 200 -11.20 26.02 5.87
N CYS A 201 -11.66 25.25 6.83
CA CYS A 201 -12.48 25.76 7.93
C CYS A 201 -12.09 25.08 9.25
N ILE A 202 -12.31 25.79 10.35
CA ILE A 202 -12.12 25.29 11.71
C ILE A 202 -13.48 25.38 12.40
N LEU A 203 -13.89 24.26 12.98
CA LEU A 203 -15.10 24.15 13.78
C LEU A 203 -14.72 24.24 15.25
N LEU A 204 -15.41 25.09 15.99
CA LEU A 204 -15.19 25.34 17.39
C LEU A 204 -16.43 24.89 18.19
N PRO A 205 -16.26 24.06 19.24
CA PRO A 205 -17.38 23.79 20.16
C PRO A 205 -17.89 25.04 20.82
N SER A 206 -19.22 25.25 20.86
CA SER A 206 -19.82 26.42 21.52
C SER A 206 -19.49 26.52 23.01
N CYS A 207 -19.27 25.38 23.69
CA CYS A 207 -18.87 25.40 25.11
C CYS A 207 -17.47 25.99 25.38
N LEU A 208 -16.64 26.20 24.35
CA LEU A 208 -15.29 26.75 24.49
C LEU A 208 -15.20 28.23 24.20
N THR A 209 -16.17 28.80 23.45
CA THR A 209 -16.02 30.14 22.89
C THR A 209 -15.96 31.25 23.95
N ASP A 210 -16.66 31.09 25.06
CA ASP A 210 -16.77 32.09 26.11
C ASP A 210 -15.87 31.82 27.33
N VAL A 211 -15.15 30.68 27.34
CA VAL A 211 -14.42 30.21 28.54
C VAL A 211 -12.89 30.33 28.36
N LEU A 212 -12.43 30.44 27.11
CA LEU A 212 -11.00 30.43 26.80
C LEU A 212 -10.44 31.84 26.67
N THR A 213 -9.30 32.06 27.29
CA THR A 213 -8.51 33.27 27.14
C THR A 213 -7.95 33.43 25.73
N PRO A 214 -7.60 34.64 25.26
CA PRO A 214 -7.03 34.87 23.93
C PRO A 214 -5.75 34.04 23.69
N ALA A 215 -4.93 33.78 24.71
CA ALA A 215 -3.74 32.93 24.60
C ALA A 215 -4.13 31.46 24.36
N GLU A 216 -5.12 30.95 25.10
CA GLU A 216 -5.62 29.57 24.92
C GLU A 216 -6.31 29.40 23.57
N GLN A 217 -7.05 30.41 23.08
CA GLN A 217 -7.61 30.41 21.72
C GLN A 217 -6.50 30.28 20.67
N CYS A 218 -5.41 31.04 20.83
CA CYS A 218 -4.25 30.93 19.94
C CYS A 218 -3.61 29.53 19.96
N HIS A 219 -3.55 28.86 21.12
CA HIS A 219 -3.02 27.51 21.24
C HIS A 219 -3.83 26.53 20.39
N ILE A 220 -5.16 26.56 20.50
CA ILE A 220 -6.07 25.72 19.74
C ILE A 220 -5.98 26.04 18.24
N LEU A 221 -6.03 27.31 17.87
CA LEU A 221 -6.00 27.73 16.48
C LEU A 221 -4.68 27.34 15.81
N ARG A 222 -3.56 27.41 16.50
CA ARG A 222 -2.26 26.95 15.96
C ARG A 222 -2.27 25.45 15.69
N HIS A 223 -2.86 24.65 16.58
CA HIS A 223 -3.00 23.21 16.40
C HIS A 223 -3.87 22.89 15.17
N GLU A 224 -5.05 23.46 15.08
CA GLU A 224 -5.97 23.23 13.95
C GLU A 224 -5.44 23.76 12.61
N LEU A 225 -4.72 24.90 12.62
CA LEU A 225 -4.04 25.42 11.43
C LEU A 225 -2.89 24.49 10.98
N ALA A 226 -2.22 23.81 11.92
CA ALA A 226 -1.17 22.85 11.57
C ALA A 226 -1.74 21.69 10.75
N HIS A 227 -2.94 21.19 11.07
CA HIS A 227 -3.62 20.17 10.25
C HIS A 227 -3.86 20.63 8.80
N HIS A 228 -4.27 21.88 8.60
CA HIS A 228 -4.41 22.43 7.25
C HIS A 228 -3.08 22.63 6.54
N ARG A 229 -2.06 23.11 7.26
CA ARG A 229 -0.72 23.34 6.70
C ARG A 229 -0.09 22.06 6.15
N TYR A 230 -0.24 20.95 6.85
CA TYR A 230 0.36 19.68 6.50
C TYR A 230 -0.58 18.74 5.73
N LEU A 231 -1.70 19.25 5.24
CA LEU A 231 -2.68 18.53 4.45
C LEU A 231 -3.21 17.24 5.11
N ASP A 232 -3.39 17.27 6.43
CA ASP A 232 -3.84 16.10 7.19
C ASP A 232 -5.20 15.59 6.75
N LEU A 233 -6.08 16.49 6.26
CA LEU A 233 -7.37 16.12 5.69
C LEU A 233 -7.22 15.29 4.41
N PHE A 234 -6.22 15.59 3.59
CA PHE A 234 -5.90 14.78 2.41
C PHE A 234 -5.40 13.38 2.83
N TRP A 235 -4.50 13.33 3.81
CA TRP A 235 -4.03 12.06 4.35
C TRP A 235 -5.16 11.24 4.97
N ASN A 236 -6.18 11.87 5.58
CA ASN A 236 -7.36 11.17 6.07
C ASN A 236 -8.14 10.46 4.96
N VAL A 237 -8.24 11.06 3.77
CA VAL A 237 -8.86 10.42 2.60
C VAL A 237 -8.03 9.20 2.18
N LEU A 238 -6.71 9.32 2.12
CA LEU A 238 -5.83 8.21 1.79
C LEU A 238 -5.91 7.09 2.84
N PHE A 239 -5.96 7.43 4.13
CA PHE A 239 -6.14 6.45 5.21
C PHE A 239 -7.48 5.73 5.12
N ALA A 240 -8.55 6.45 4.80
CA ALA A 240 -9.86 5.87 4.58
C ALA A 240 -9.86 4.89 3.40
N THR A 241 -9.22 5.29 2.30
CA THR A 241 -9.07 4.44 1.10
C THR A 241 -8.26 3.18 1.41
N ALA A 242 -7.09 3.33 2.06
CA ALA A 242 -6.28 2.19 2.49
C ALA A 242 -7.06 1.25 3.42
N GLY A 243 -7.75 1.80 4.42
CA GLY A 243 -8.58 1.02 5.35
C GLY A 243 -9.73 0.29 4.67
N SER A 244 -10.32 0.89 3.61
CA SER A 244 -11.41 0.27 2.84
C SER A 244 -10.90 -0.85 1.93
N LEU A 245 -9.77 -0.66 1.25
CA LEU A 245 -9.19 -1.67 0.36
C LEU A 245 -8.65 -2.89 1.14
N HIS A 246 -8.12 -2.64 2.33
CA HIS A 246 -7.49 -3.66 3.17
C HIS A 246 -8.36 -4.00 4.41
N TRP A 247 -9.68 -3.89 4.28
CA TRP A 247 -10.66 -4.09 5.35
C TRP A 247 -10.54 -5.44 6.07
N PHE A 248 -10.08 -6.46 5.35
CA PHE A 248 -9.92 -7.83 5.84
C PHE A 248 -8.68 -8.02 6.74
N ASN A 249 -7.72 -7.08 6.73
CA ASN A 249 -6.50 -7.18 7.53
C ASN A 249 -6.61 -6.30 8.80
N PRO A 250 -6.68 -6.88 10.01
CA PRO A 250 -6.83 -6.13 11.27
C PRO A 250 -5.60 -5.28 11.62
N LEU A 251 -4.43 -5.56 11.05
CA LEU A 251 -3.22 -4.76 11.28
C LEU A 251 -3.33 -3.38 10.64
N VAL A 252 -4.01 -3.26 9.50
CA VAL A 252 -4.14 -1.98 8.79
C VAL A 252 -4.90 -0.94 9.61
N PRO A 253 -6.15 -1.17 10.08
CA PRO A 253 -6.84 -0.17 10.89
C PRO A 253 -6.14 0.10 12.22
N SER A 254 -5.42 -0.86 12.79
CA SER A 254 -4.63 -0.67 14.00
C SER A 254 -3.42 0.24 13.75
N GLY A 255 -2.68 0.00 12.67
CA GLY A 255 -1.56 0.83 12.23
C GLY A 255 -2.00 2.24 11.87
N LEU A 256 -3.14 2.40 11.17
CA LEU A 256 -3.68 3.71 10.83
C LEU A 256 -4.07 4.52 12.09
N ARG A 257 -4.74 3.89 13.07
CA ARG A 257 -5.07 4.57 14.33
C ARG A 257 -3.83 5.06 15.07
N TRP A 258 -2.83 4.20 15.09
CA TRP A 258 -1.56 4.52 15.69
C TRP A 258 -0.83 5.67 14.96
N LEU A 259 -0.81 5.64 13.63
CA LEU A 259 -0.23 6.70 12.80
C LEU A 259 -0.95 8.05 12.99
N ILE A 260 -2.27 8.03 13.16
CA ILE A 260 -3.06 9.21 13.51
C ILE A 260 -2.62 9.76 14.88
N GLY A 261 -2.38 8.89 15.88
CA GLY A 261 -1.85 9.32 17.18
C GLY A 261 -0.50 10.02 17.09
N GLU A 262 0.43 9.49 16.30
CA GLU A 262 1.72 10.13 16.06
C GLU A 262 1.61 11.47 15.34
N ARG A 263 0.66 11.59 14.41
CA ARG A 263 0.34 12.85 13.75
C ARG A 263 -0.10 13.92 14.75
N GLU A 264 -0.97 13.57 15.71
CA GLU A 264 -1.39 14.49 16.76
C GLU A 264 -0.21 15.03 17.57
N ILE A 265 0.72 14.14 17.95
CA ILE A 265 1.95 14.52 18.64
C ILE A 265 2.80 15.50 17.80
N GLN A 266 2.87 15.27 16.48
CA GLN A 266 3.58 16.19 15.58
C GLN A 266 2.88 17.55 15.48
N ARG A 267 1.55 17.60 15.44
CA ARG A 267 0.78 18.86 15.38
C ARG A 267 0.91 19.66 16.67
N ASP A 268 0.95 18.98 17.83
CA ASP A 268 1.28 19.63 19.09
C ASP A 268 2.68 20.26 19.07
N ALA A 269 3.67 19.50 18.60
CA ALA A 269 5.03 20.01 18.46
C ALA A 269 5.12 21.21 17.51
N ASP A 270 4.33 21.22 16.42
CA ASP A 270 4.27 22.34 15.48
C ASP A 270 3.58 23.56 16.11
N ALA A 271 2.51 23.34 16.88
CA ALA A 271 1.79 24.39 17.58
C ALA A 271 2.66 25.07 18.66
N VAL A 272 3.42 24.25 19.43
CA VAL A 272 4.36 24.74 20.44
C VAL A 272 5.52 25.52 19.79
N ARG A 273 6.09 25.01 18.70
CA ARG A 273 7.18 25.72 17.96
C ARG A 273 6.74 27.04 17.36
N ALA A 274 5.47 27.16 16.99
CA ALA A 274 4.89 28.40 16.48
C ALA A 274 4.51 29.40 17.58
N ALA A 275 4.59 29.01 18.85
CA ALA A 275 4.38 29.86 20.01
C ALA A 275 5.69 30.54 20.45
N PRO A 276 5.63 31.65 21.23
CA PRO A 276 6.78 32.17 21.94
C PRO A 276 7.44 31.11 22.84
N PRO A 277 8.77 31.17 23.06
CA PRO A 277 9.55 30.08 23.71
C PRO A 277 9.00 29.64 25.08
N ASP A 278 8.45 30.55 25.86
CA ASP A 278 8.02 30.28 27.24
C ASP A 278 6.58 29.74 27.37
N GLN A 279 5.88 29.51 26.26
CA GLN A 279 4.47 29.11 26.27
C GLN A 279 4.21 27.59 26.26
N SER A 280 5.24 26.76 26.24
CA SER A 280 5.05 25.29 26.25
C SER A 280 4.26 24.79 27.45
N PRO A 281 4.52 25.21 28.71
CA PRO A 281 3.70 24.79 29.86
C PRO A 281 2.27 25.28 29.76
N ALA A 282 2.04 26.52 29.27
CA ALA A 282 0.71 27.08 29.06
C ALA A 282 -0.08 26.34 28.01
N TYR A 283 0.59 25.84 26.93
CA TYR A 283 -0.03 24.97 25.95
C TYR A 283 -0.50 23.64 26.57
N GLY A 284 0.34 23.01 27.40
CA GLY A 284 -0.02 21.79 28.12
C GLY A 284 -1.23 21.99 29.05
N SER A 285 -1.27 23.11 29.77
CA SER A 285 -2.40 23.48 30.62
C SER A 285 -3.69 23.71 29.81
N THR A 286 -3.61 24.35 28.64
CA THR A 286 -4.73 24.50 27.71
C THR A 286 -5.28 23.15 27.28
N LEU A 287 -4.40 22.19 26.93
CA LEU A 287 -4.80 20.85 26.52
C LEU A 287 -5.52 20.09 27.64
N LEU A 288 -5.06 20.21 28.89
CA LEU A 288 -5.74 19.64 30.06
C LEU A 288 -7.09 20.29 30.30
N LYS A 289 -7.18 21.60 30.17
CA LYS A 289 -8.43 22.35 30.31
C LYS A 289 -9.46 21.90 29.28
N LEU A 290 -9.06 21.67 28.02
CA LEU A 290 -9.92 21.14 26.98
C LEU A 290 -10.53 19.79 27.35
N VAL A 291 -9.73 18.88 27.89
CA VAL A 291 -10.22 17.55 28.31
C VAL A 291 -11.30 17.63 29.39
N HIS A 292 -11.22 18.66 30.26
CA HIS A 292 -12.22 18.88 31.31
C HIS A 292 -13.49 19.56 30.79
N LEU A 293 -13.36 20.46 29.85
CA LEU A 293 -14.49 21.27 29.33
C LEU A 293 -15.31 20.55 28.27
N LEU A 294 -14.70 19.65 27.52
CA LEU A 294 -15.35 18.99 26.38
C LEU A 294 -16.33 17.90 26.82
N PRO A 295 -17.52 17.84 26.21
CA PRO A 295 -18.52 16.83 26.55
C PRO A 295 -18.05 15.45 26.14
N ARG A 296 -18.21 14.45 27.01
CA ARG A 296 -17.85 13.06 26.75
C ARG A 296 -18.84 12.30 25.86
N ARG A 297 -20.02 12.85 25.61
CA ARG A 297 -21.06 12.23 24.77
C ARG A 297 -20.86 12.60 23.31
N ALA A 298 -20.83 11.60 22.46
CA ALA A 298 -20.52 11.72 21.06
C ALA A 298 -21.60 12.45 20.27
N ALA A 299 -21.27 13.64 19.77
CA ALA A 299 -21.86 14.13 18.52
C ALA A 299 -21.44 13.23 17.35
N PRO A 300 -22.11 13.29 16.20
CA PRO A 300 -21.60 12.68 14.99
C PRO A 300 -20.14 13.09 14.77
N ALA A 301 -19.25 12.11 14.65
CA ALA A 301 -17.83 12.36 14.40
C ALA A 301 -17.52 12.13 12.92
N PRO A 302 -16.61 12.91 12.31
CA PRO A 302 -16.15 12.65 10.94
C PRO A 302 -15.61 11.22 10.81
N ALA A 303 -15.70 10.66 9.60
CA ALA A 303 -15.36 9.27 9.33
C ALA A 303 -13.92 8.90 9.74
N CYS A 304 -13.02 9.87 9.67
CA CYS A 304 -11.60 9.72 9.96
C CYS A 304 -11.16 10.52 11.20
N SER A 305 -12.11 10.93 12.06
CA SER A 305 -11.73 11.56 13.32
C SER A 305 -11.05 10.51 14.20
N PRO A 306 -9.85 10.78 14.71
CA PRO A 306 -9.34 10.00 15.81
C PRO A 306 -10.33 10.20 16.97
N LEU A 307 -10.91 9.12 17.47
CA LEU A 307 -11.49 9.15 18.80
C LEU A 307 -10.32 9.58 19.68
N LEU A 308 -10.38 10.81 20.21
CA LEU A 308 -9.41 11.34 21.14
C LEU A 308 -9.39 10.43 22.38
N GLY A 309 -8.69 9.31 22.23
CA GLY A 309 -8.49 8.37 23.32
C GLY A 309 -7.55 9.02 24.33
N ILE A 310 -7.92 8.98 25.59
CA ILE A 310 -7.12 9.39 26.76
C ILE A 310 -5.70 8.75 26.69
N HIS A 311 -5.56 7.63 26.00
CA HIS A 311 -4.29 6.93 25.82
C HIS A 311 -3.20 7.76 25.12
N HIS A 312 -3.52 8.65 24.20
CA HIS A 312 -2.54 9.52 23.55
C HIS A 312 -2.26 10.80 24.33
N LEU A 313 -3.13 11.22 25.25
CA LEU A 313 -2.96 12.45 26.02
C LEU A 313 -1.65 12.43 26.84
N LYS A 314 -1.36 11.31 27.51
CA LYS A 314 -0.11 11.17 28.26
C LYS A 314 1.11 11.36 27.35
N GLN A 315 1.11 10.75 26.16
CA GLN A 315 2.21 10.88 25.20
C GLN A 315 2.34 12.32 24.69
N ARG A 316 1.21 13.00 24.39
CA ARG A 316 1.18 14.40 23.98
C ARG A 316 1.78 15.30 25.06
N LEU A 317 1.34 15.17 26.32
CA LEU A 317 1.87 15.94 27.45
C LEU A 317 3.35 15.67 27.72
N THR A 318 3.77 14.40 27.63
CA THR A 318 5.19 14.04 27.78
C THR A 318 6.05 14.68 26.70
N MET A 319 5.57 14.70 25.44
CA MET A 319 6.26 15.36 24.34
C MET A 319 6.35 16.87 24.57
N ILE A 320 5.28 17.51 25.00
CA ILE A 320 5.25 18.96 25.28
C ILE A 320 6.26 19.31 26.39
N ALA A 321 6.31 18.48 27.45
CA ALA A 321 7.23 18.69 28.57
C ALA A 321 8.72 18.53 28.18
N HIS A 322 9.02 17.63 27.23
CA HIS A 322 10.39 17.32 26.80
C HIS A 322 10.77 17.99 25.46
N HIS A 323 9.98 18.93 24.97
CA HIS A 323 10.14 19.53 23.66
C HIS A 323 11.27 20.55 23.62
N HIS A 324 12.53 20.10 23.63
CA HIS A 324 13.66 21.02 23.56
C HIS A 324 14.70 20.77 22.45
N HIS A 325 14.58 19.71 21.66
CA HIS A 325 15.62 19.42 20.67
C HIS A 325 15.05 19.19 19.27
N SER A 326 15.25 20.17 18.39
CA SER A 326 15.18 19.87 16.95
C SER A 326 16.38 19.00 16.58
N PRO A 327 16.18 17.94 15.77
CA PRO A 327 17.27 17.07 15.35
C PRO A 327 18.31 17.87 14.55
N HIS A 328 19.57 17.54 14.76
CA HIS A 328 20.70 18.14 14.04
C HIS A 328 20.48 18.02 12.52
N PRO A 329 20.85 19.02 11.69
CA PRO A 329 20.64 18.97 10.25
C PRO A 329 21.24 17.71 9.58
N LEU A 330 22.39 17.23 10.06
CA LEU A 330 22.98 15.97 9.56
C LEU A 330 22.09 14.75 9.79
N THR A 331 21.41 14.67 10.94
CA THR A 331 20.48 13.55 11.20
C THR A 331 19.27 13.61 10.29
N ARG A 332 18.79 14.80 9.91
CA ARG A 332 17.71 14.96 8.92
C ARG A 332 18.16 14.53 7.53
N ILE A 333 19.37 14.88 7.11
CA ILE A 333 19.95 14.48 5.82
C ILE A 333 20.15 12.96 5.77
N ALA A 334 20.76 12.38 6.80
CA ALA A 334 20.95 10.93 6.90
C ALA A 334 19.61 10.17 6.86
N PHE A 335 18.61 10.68 7.58
CA PHE A 335 17.27 10.11 7.54
C PHE A 335 16.59 10.26 6.16
N ALA A 336 16.73 11.40 5.50
CA ALA A 336 16.21 11.60 4.16
C ALA A 336 16.86 10.61 3.16
N ALA A 337 18.17 10.44 3.22
CA ALA A 337 18.89 9.44 2.42
C ALA A 337 18.40 8.01 2.72
N PHE A 338 18.22 7.65 4.00
CA PHE A 338 17.66 6.37 4.42
C PHE A 338 16.25 6.15 3.87
N VAL A 339 15.37 7.17 3.96
CA VAL A 339 14.01 7.12 3.41
C VAL A 339 14.03 6.91 1.90
N VAL A 340 14.88 7.64 1.17
CA VAL A 340 15.03 7.49 -0.29
C VAL A 340 15.48 6.07 -0.63
N THR A 341 16.49 5.56 0.06
CA THR A 341 17.01 4.20 -0.16
C THR A 341 15.94 3.15 0.11
N ILE A 342 15.28 3.22 1.26
CA ILE A 342 14.22 2.24 1.61
C ILE A 342 13.06 2.31 0.63
N THR A 343 12.70 3.51 0.17
CA THR A 343 11.67 3.71 -0.84
C THR A 343 12.08 3.06 -2.17
N ALA A 344 13.29 3.31 -2.64
CA ALA A 344 13.80 2.72 -3.89
C ALA A 344 13.79 1.19 -3.84
N VAL A 345 14.14 0.60 -2.70
CA VAL A 345 14.23 -0.85 -2.53
C VAL A 345 12.86 -1.51 -2.34
N THR A 346 11.94 -0.88 -1.61
CA THR A 346 10.64 -1.47 -1.24
C THR A 346 9.52 -1.13 -2.21
N PHE A 347 9.63 -0.03 -2.97
CA PHE A 347 8.63 0.45 -3.92
C PHE A 347 8.93 0.06 -5.37
N THR A 348 9.76 -0.97 -5.58
CA THR A 348 10.07 -1.50 -6.91
C THR A 348 9.82 -3.01 -6.95
N ASN A 349 9.38 -3.50 -8.11
CA ASN A 349 9.27 -4.93 -8.38
C ASN A 349 10.57 -5.46 -8.99
N ALA A 350 10.81 -6.78 -8.89
CA ALA A 350 11.90 -7.42 -9.62
C ALA A 350 11.75 -7.15 -11.13
N LYS A 351 12.85 -6.80 -11.77
CA LYS A 351 12.90 -6.78 -13.22
C LYS A 351 12.81 -8.23 -13.68
N GLU A 352 11.82 -8.56 -14.50
CA GLU A 352 11.78 -9.89 -15.13
C GLU A 352 13.12 -10.10 -15.83
N ALA A 353 13.81 -11.19 -15.50
CA ALA A 353 14.97 -11.60 -16.25
C ALA A 353 14.49 -11.78 -17.69
N GLY A 354 14.95 -10.91 -18.59
CA GLY A 354 14.58 -10.99 -20.00
C GLY A 354 14.82 -12.44 -20.44
N THR A 355 13.82 -13.04 -21.05
CA THR A 355 13.96 -14.34 -21.67
C THR A 355 15.29 -14.28 -22.46
N PRO A 356 16.29 -15.13 -22.18
CA PRO A 356 17.50 -15.12 -22.96
C PRO A 356 17.07 -15.19 -24.43
N PRO A 357 17.63 -14.37 -25.32
CA PRO A 357 17.30 -14.45 -26.73
C PRO A 357 17.35 -15.92 -27.09
N ALA A 358 16.26 -16.43 -27.69
CA ALA A 358 16.22 -17.83 -28.12
C ALA A 358 17.54 -18.07 -28.83
N ALA A 359 18.35 -18.97 -28.27
CA ALA A 359 19.65 -19.30 -28.84
C ALA A 359 19.36 -19.55 -30.31
N GLU A 360 19.88 -18.68 -31.16
CA GLU A 360 19.76 -18.77 -32.60
C GLU A 360 20.14 -20.19 -32.91
N ALA A 361 19.15 -20.98 -33.32
CA ALA A 361 19.37 -22.42 -33.52
C ALA A 361 20.49 -22.51 -34.52
N THR A 362 21.68 -22.86 -34.04
CA THR A 362 22.83 -23.16 -34.88
C THR A 362 22.31 -24.20 -35.86
N PRO A 363 22.32 -23.92 -37.18
CA PRO A 363 21.86 -24.91 -38.15
C PRO A 363 22.59 -26.22 -37.86
N PRO A 364 21.89 -27.35 -37.88
CA PRO A 364 22.55 -28.64 -37.56
C PRO A 364 23.78 -28.74 -38.43
N ALA A 365 24.94 -29.01 -37.79
CA ALA A 365 26.18 -29.24 -38.50
C ALA A 365 25.91 -30.37 -39.51
N VAL A 366 25.99 -30.01 -40.80
CA VAL A 366 25.87 -31.00 -41.87
C VAL A 366 26.96 -32.02 -41.63
N THR A 367 26.57 -33.24 -41.33
CA THR A 367 27.52 -34.32 -41.10
C THR A 367 28.32 -34.56 -42.36
N GLU A 368 29.65 -34.84 -42.23
CA GLU A 368 30.54 -35.13 -43.38
C GLU A 368 29.95 -36.15 -44.34
N GLN A 369 29.08 -37.06 -43.84
CA GLN A 369 28.35 -38.03 -44.66
C GLN A 369 27.29 -37.39 -45.60
N GLU A 370 26.65 -36.30 -45.22
CA GLU A 370 25.68 -35.59 -46.10
C GLU A 370 26.40 -34.78 -47.19
N MET A 371 27.60 -34.28 -46.91
CA MET A 371 28.44 -33.61 -47.89
C MET A 371 28.99 -34.61 -48.94
N GLU A 372 29.38 -35.81 -48.50
CA GLU A 372 29.87 -36.84 -49.40
C GLU A 372 28.78 -37.38 -50.34
N VAL A 373 27.52 -37.48 -49.84
CA VAL A 373 26.37 -37.84 -50.65
C VAL A 373 25.99 -36.77 -51.67
N ALA A 374 26.08 -35.48 -51.25
CA ALA A 374 25.82 -34.37 -52.14
C ALA A 374 26.85 -34.27 -53.30
N ASP A 375 28.13 -34.48 -53.00
CA ASP A 375 29.20 -34.50 -54.00
C ASP A 375 29.08 -35.69 -54.95
N ALA A 376 28.67 -36.88 -54.46
CA ALA A 376 28.42 -38.07 -55.28
C ALA A 376 27.23 -37.87 -56.22
N VAL A 377 26.20 -37.15 -55.82
CA VAL A 377 25.05 -36.82 -56.68
C VAL A 377 25.41 -35.75 -57.71
N GLN A 378 26.24 -34.79 -57.34
CA GLN A 378 26.70 -33.71 -58.25
C GLN A 378 27.62 -34.29 -59.34
N SER A 379 28.52 -35.19 -59.02
CA SER A 379 29.38 -35.86 -59.96
C SER A 379 28.66 -36.78 -60.95
N ARG A 380 27.54 -37.40 -60.50
CA ARG A 380 26.69 -38.21 -61.37
C ARG A 380 25.91 -37.39 -62.40
N ASN A 381 25.49 -36.22 -62.04
CA ASN A 381 24.74 -35.31 -62.92
C ASN A 381 25.65 -34.65 -63.99
N SER A 382 26.94 -34.48 -63.72
CA SER A 382 27.88 -33.94 -64.70
C SER A 382 28.27 -34.96 -65.80
N TRP A 383 28.10 -36.28 -65.52
CA TRP A 383 28.34 -37.33 -66.50
C TRP A 383 27.18 -37.53 -67.51
N CYS A 384 25.97 -37.15 -67.16
CA CYS A 384 24.82 -37.26 -68.05
C CYS A 384 24.69 -36.10 -69.05
N GLY A 385 25.40 -35.00 -68.85
CA GLY A 385 25.32 -33.80 -69.72
C GLY A 385 26.31 -33.74 -70.86
N SER A 386 27.19 -34.77 -71.06
CA SER A 386 28.24 -34.73 -72.11
C SER A 386 28.03 -35.72 -73.25
N LYS A 387 26.79 -36.18 -73.53
CA LYS A 387 26.49 -36.95 -74.71
C LYS A 387 25.17 -36.45 -75.31
N SER A 388 25.23 -35.36 -76.03
CA SER A 388 24.33 -35.07 -77.13
C SER A 388 24.99 -34.06 -78.07
#